data_ea17e1ecae0153bc2c9534e6a510d786
#
_entry.id   ea17e1ecae0153bc2c9534e6a510d786
#
_cell.length_a   1.000
_cell.length_b   1.000
_cell.length_c   1.000
_cell.angle_alpha   90.00
_cell.angle_beta   90.00
_cell.angle_gamma   90.00
#
_symmetry.space_group_name_H-M   'P 1'
#
loop_
_entity.id
_entity.type
_entity.pdbx_description
1 polymer ?
#
loop_
_entity_poly.entity_id
_entity_poly.type
_entity_poly.pdbx_seq_one_letter_code
_entity_poly.pdbx_strand_id
1 'polypeptide(L)'
;MLLWTICGLVPVALLGAALHLLTGVASQTLKDAQARLSIVTLVPMMTGMFLVFFPGTIGQWWFAIPVIGPQALIGEALRGHAVSLLQAVTLAFLTLAATAAVLLAAGRVMSRTEIAAA
;
A
#
# COMPACT_ATOMS: atom_id res chain seq x y z
N MET A 1 17.97 11.72 -1.60
CA MET A 1 16.72 12.02 -0.88
C MET A 1 15.49 11.90 -1.79
N LEU A 2 15.40 12.68 -2.86
CA LEU A 2 14.29 12.64 -3.81
C LEU A 2 14.08 11.25 -4.42
N LEU A 3 15.16 10.58 -4.82
CA LEU A 3 15.11 9.24 -5.41
C LEU A 3 14.48 8.23 -4.46
N TRP A 4 14.87 8.23 -3.19
CA TRP A 4 14.33 7.31 -2.19
C TRP A 4 12.86 7.58 -1.90
N THR A 5 12.46 8.84 -1.90
CA THR A 5 11.05 9.22 -1.73
C THR A 5 10.21 8.71 -2.89
N ILE A 6 10.70 8.86 -4.13
CA ILE A 6 10.00 8.34 -5.31
C ILE A 6 9.94 6.82 -5.29
N CYS A 7 11.05 6.14 -4.96
CA CYS A 7 11.09 4.68 -4.87
C CYS A 7 10.13 4.11 -3.81
N GLY A 8 9.87 4.85 -2.74
CA GLY A 8 8.87 4.47 -1.74
C GLY A 8 7.44 4.84 -2.15
N LEU A 9 7.26 6.01 -2.74
CA LEU A 9 5.96 6.56 -3.06
C LEU A 9 5.27 5.85 -4.23
N VAL A 10 6.01 5.54 -5.31
CA VAL A 10 5.43 4.91 -6.51
C VAL A 10 4.83 3.53 -6.20
N PRO A 11 5.55 2.59 -5.55
CA PRO A 11 4.96 1.30 -5.21
C PRO A 11 3.73 1.41 -4.29
N VAL A 12 3.76 2.29 -3.29
CA VAL A 12 2.63 2.44 -2.38
C VAL A 12 1.42 3.07 -3.07
N ALA A 13 1.66 3.99 -4.01
CA ALA A 13 0.57 4.58 -4.80
C ALA A 13 -0.09 3.52 -5.69
N LEU A 14 0.68 2.65 -6.32
CA LEU A 14 0.16 1.54 -7.12
C LEU A 14 -0.63 0.56 -6.26
N LEU A 15 -0.14 0.19 -5.09
CA LEU A 15 -0.85 -0.67 -4.16
C LEU A 15 -2.15 -0.02 -3.68
N GLY A 16 -2.11 1.25 -3.34
CA GLY A 16 -3.29 2.03 -2.95
C GLY A 16 -4.35 2.04 -4.06
N ALA A 17 -3.95 2.33 -5.29
CA ALA A 17 -4.83 2.31 -6.45
C ALA A 17 -5.46 0.93 -6.67
N ALA A 18 -4.67 -0.16 -6.54
CA ALA A 18 -5.15 -1.52 -6.67
C ALA A 18 -6.15 -1.89 -5.57
N LEU A 19 -5.89 -1.50 -4.33
CA LEU A 19 -6.82 -1.71 -3.20
C LEU A 19 -8.13 -0.96 -3.38
N HIS A 20 -8.07 0.28 -3.88
CA HIS A 20 -9.28 1.05 -4.20
C HIS A 20 -10.08 0.39 -5.31
N LEU A 21 -9.43 -0.10 -6.36
CA LEU A 21 -10.07 -0.82 -7.44
C LEU A 21 -10.76 -2.09 -6.93
N LEU A 22 -10.04 -2.91 -6.17
CA LEU A 22 -10.60 -4.15 -5.59
C LEU A 22 -11.82 -3.84 -4.71
N THR A 23 -11.72 -2.84 -3.87
CA THR A 23 -12.80 -2.41 -2.98
C THR A 23 -14.02 -1.97 -3.78
N GLY A 24 -13.81 -1.18 -4.84
CA GLY A 24 -14.87 -0.72 -5.71
C GLY A 24 -15.61 -1.86 -6.41
N VAL A 25 -14.87 -2.78 -7.05
CA VAL A 25 -15.48 -3.89 -7.79
C VAL A 25 -16.13 -4.94 -6.88
N ALA A 26 -15.67 -5.05 -5.63
CA ALA A 26 -16.25 -5.97 -4.64
C ALA A 26 -17.49 -5.40 -3.96
N SER A 27 -17.77 -4.11 -4.10
CA SER A 27 -18.88 -3.44 -3.46
C SER A 27 -20.18 -3.60 -4.26
N GLN A 28 -21.29 -3.79 -3.56
CA GLN A 28 -22.61 -3.99 -4.19
C GLN A 28 -23.37 -2.69 -4.39
N THR A 29 -23.13 -1.69 -3.53
CA THR A 29 -23.77 -0.39 -3.58
C THR A 29 -22.77 0.72 -3.43
N LEU A 30 -23.14 1.96 -3.83
CA LEU A 30 -22.30 3.14 -3.66
C LEU A 30 -21.98 3.40 -2.18
N LYS A 31 -22.97 3.22 -1.31
CA LYS A 31 -22.81 3.39 0.14
C LYS A 31 -21.82 2.39 0.72
N ASP A 32 -21.90 1.12 0.30
CA ASP A 32 -20.98 0.07 0.69
C ASP A 32 -19.57 0.39 0.21
N ALA A 33 -19.41 0.83 -1.05
CA ALA A 33 -18.14 1.24 -1.59
C ALA A 33 -17.49 2.38 -0.78
N GLN A 34 -18.26 3.41 -0.45
CA GLN A 34 -17.76 4.55 0.35
C GLN A 34 -17.31 4.12 1.74
N ALA A 35 -18.07 3.25 2.41
CA ALA A 35 -17.68 2.73 3.72
C ALA A 35 -16.37 1.94 3.67
N ARG A 36 -16.20 1.06 2.69
CA ARG A 36 -15.00 0.25 2.52
C ARG A 36 -13.78 1.10 2.12
N LEU A 37 -13.98 2.06 1.23
CA LEU A 37 -12.91 2.99 0.81
C LEU A 37 -12.42 3.84 1.97
N SER A 38 -13.31 4.24 2.87
CA SER A 38 -12.94 4.98 4.08
C SER A 38 -12.02 4.17 4.97
N ILE A 39 -12.28 2.87 5.15
CA ILE A 39 -11.44 1.97 5.93
C ILE A 39 -10.08 1.79 5.24
N VAL A 40 -10.05 1.55 3.93
CA VAL A 40 -8.82 1.38 3.15
C VAL A 40 -7.92 2.62 3.21
N THR A 41 -8.53 3.80 3.25
CA THR A 41 -7.79 5.07 3.38
C THR A 41 -7.33 5.31 4.83
N LEU A 42 -8.14 4.95 5.81
CA LEU A 42 -7.86 5.19 7.23
C LEU A 42 -6.64 4.40 7.72
N VAL A 43 -6.49 3.15 7.30
CA VAL A 43 -5.39 2.28 7.76
C VAL A 43 -4.00 2.86 7.46
N PRO A 44 -3.67 3.24 6.21
CA PRO A 44 -2.39 3.89 5.92
C PRO A 44 -2.19 5.21 6.65
N MET A 45 -3.26 6.00 6.80
CA MET A 45 -3.21 7.28 7.50
C MET A 45 -2.87 7.10 8.98
N MET A 46 -3.51 6.16 9.65
CA MET A 46 -3.22 5.83 11.05
C MET A 46 -1.80 5.29 11.22
N THR A 47 -1.36 4.43 10.29
CA THR A 47 0.00 3.90 10.30
C THR A 47 1.03 5.00 10.12
N GLY A 48 0.80 5.91 9.18
CA GLY A 48 1.69 7.06 8.96
C GLY A 48 1.79 7.95 10.19
N MET A 49 0.67 8.26 10.82
CA MET A 49 0.66 9.00 12.10
C MET A 49 1.46 8.27 13.18
N PHE A 50 1.24 6.97 13.34
CA PHE A 50 1.96 6.17 14.33
C PHE A 50 3.48 6.26 14.12
N LEU A 51 3.94 6.12 12.87
CA LEU A 51 5.37 6.19 12.54
C LEU A 51 5.97 7.57 12.82
N VAL A 52 5.19 8.64 12.70
CA VAL A 52 5.64 10.00 13.01
C VAL A 52 5.82 10.18 14.52
N PHE A 53 4.86 9.70 15.33
CA PHE A 53 4.90 9.88 16.78
C PHE A 53 5.82 8.89 17.49
N PHE A 54 6.04 7.71 16.93
CA PHE A 54 6.83 6.65 17.55
C PHE A 54 7.94 6.14 16.61
N PRO A 55 8.88 6.99 16.19
CA PRO A 55 9.90 6.60 15.22
C PRO A 55 10.88 5.54 15.74
N GLY A 56 11.06 5.44 17.04
CA GLY A 56 11.98 4.48 17.65
C GLY A 56 11.49 3.04 17.73
N THR A 57 10.23 2.79 17.39
CA THR A 57 9.63 1.44 17.44
C THR A 57 9.81 0.65 16.16
N ILE A 58 10.40 1.25 15.11
CA ILE A 58 10.56 0.64 13.80
C ILE A 58 11.70 -0.38 13.83
N GLY A 59 11.36 -1.66 13.81
CA GLY A 59 12.31 -2.74 13.60
C GLY A 59 12.53 -3.02 12.11
N GLN A 60 13.58 -3.78 11.78
CA GLN A 60 13.89 -4.10 10.38
C GLN A 60 12.76 -4.86 9.67
N TRP A 61 12.02 -5.67 10.38
CA TRP A 61 10.92 -6.46 9.81
C TRP A 61 9.72 -5.62 9.38
N TRP A 62 9.57 -4.40 9.91
CA TRP A 62 8.52 -3.47 9.49
C TRP A 62 8.65 -3.07 8.02
N PHE A 63 9.88 -3.05 7.49
CA PHE A 63 10.13 -2.76 6.09
C PHE A 63 9.58 -3.84 5.14
N ALA A 64 9.35 -5.05 5.63
CA ALA A 64 8.77 -6.13 4.84
C ALA A 64 7.26 -6.03 4.66
N ILE A 65 6.57 -5.19 5.43
CA ILE A 65 5.12 -5.02 5.35
C ILE A 65 4.79 -4.02 4.22
N PRO A 66 3.96 -4.41 3.20
CA PRO A 66 3.79 -3.61 1.98
C PRO A 66 3.27 -2.18 2.18
N VAL A 67 2.43 -1.93 3.18
CA VAL A 67 1.88 -0.60 3.47
C VAL A 67 2.78 0.19 4.41
N ILE A 68 3.26 -0.47 5.46
CA ILE A 68 4.08 0.16 6.50
C ILE A 68 5.51 0.42 6.01
N GLY A 69 6.06 -0.52 5.25
CA GLY A 69 7.44 -0.45 4.76
C GLY A 69 7.74 0.79 3.93
N PRO A 70 6.97 1.09 2.87
CA PRO A 70 7.19 2.32 2.08
C PRO A 70 7.09 3.59 2.91
N GLN A 71 6.16 3.67 3.86
CA GLN A 71 6.03 4.81 4.75
C GLN A 71 7.24 4.94 5.68
N ALA A 72 7.73 3.83 6.22
CA ALA A 72 8.94 3.80 7.06
C ALA A 72 10.18 4.22 6.26
N LEU A 73 10.32 3.74 5.03
CA LEU A 73 11.42 4.11 4.13
C LEU A 73 11.44 5.61 3.86
N ILE A 74 10.30 6.19 3.52
CA ILE A 74 10.17 7.64 3.27
C ILE A 74 10.51 8.41 4.56
N GLY A 75 10.02 7.96 5.70
CA GLY A 75 10.28 8.59 6.99
C GLY A 75 11.78 8.61 7.33
N GLU A 76 12.48 7.50 7.13
CA GLU A 76 13.93 7.42 7.36
C GLU A 76 14.72 8.31 6.38
N ALA A 77 14.35 8.32 5.10
CA ALA A 77 14.97 9.19 4.10
C ALA A 77 14.78 10.68 4.44
N LEU A 78 13.60 11.06 4.90
CA LEU A 78 13.32 12.45 5.28
C LEU A 78 14.07 12.88 6.54
N ARG A 79 14.41 11.95 7.43
CA ARG A 79 15.24 12.22 8.61
C ARG A 79 16.73 12.26 8.31
N GLY A 80 17.12 12.01 7.07
CA GLY A 80 18.52 11.97 6.67
C GLY A 80 19.25 10.70 7.08
N HIS A 81 18.54 9.66 7.50
CA HIS A 81 19.13 8.37 7.80
C HIS A 81 19.52 7.62 6.53
N ALA A 82 20.62 6.89 6.58
CA ALA A 82 21.05 6.08 5.47
C ALA A 82 20.07 4.94 5.21
N VAL A 83 19.58 4.85 3.97
CA VAL A 83 18.71 3.78 3.52
C VAL A 83 19.53 2.81 2.68
N SER A 84 19.51 1.52 3.03
CA SER A 84 20.17 0.47 2.25
C SER A 84 19.44 0.28 0.92
N LEU A 85 20.24 0.19 -0.17
CA LEU A 85 19.72 -0.14 -1.50
C LEU A 85 18.98 -1.49 -1.49
N LEU A 86 19.52 -2.46 -0.76
CA LEU A 86 18.91 -3.78 -0.62
C LEU A 86 17.51 -3.67 0.05
N GLN A 87 17.39 -2.89 1.10
CA GLN A 87 16.09 -2.66 1.77
C GLN A 87 15.10 -2.00 0.83
N ALA A 88 15.50 -0.98 0.10
CA ALA A 88 14.64 -0.27 -0.84
C ALA A 88 14.17 -1.18 -1.99
N VAL A 89 15.08 -1.98 -2.57
CA VAL A 89 14.74 -2.92 -3.66
C VAL A 89 13.82 -4.02 -3.16
N THR A 90 14.12 -4.62 -2.02
CA THR A 90 13.28 -5.67 -1.41
C THR A 90 11.88 -5.15 -1.13
N LEU A 91 11.78 -3.97 -0.55
CA LEU A 91 10.52 -3.32 -0.24
C LEU A 91 9.70 -3.02 -1.49
N ALA A 92 10.32 -2.44 -2.51
CA ALA A 92 9.68 -2.16 -3.79
C ALA A 92 9.15 -3.45 -4.43
N PHE A 93 9.95 -4.52 -4.43
CA PHE A 93 9.57 -5.82 -4.96
C PHE A 93 8.36 -6.40 -4.21
N LEU A 94 8.39 -6.41 -2.88
CA LEU A 94 7.30 -6.93 -2.07
C LEU A 94 6.01 -6.12 -2.25
N THR A 95 6.11 -4.80 -2.34
CA THR A 95 4.96 -3.93 -2.56
C THR A 95 4.36 -4.14 -3.95
N LEU A 96 5.19 -4.27 -4.98
CA LEU A 96 4.73 -4.57 -6.33
C LEU A 96 4.11 -5.97 -6.44
N ALA A 97 4.66 -6.96 -5.73
CA ALA A 97 4.07 -8.30 -5.66
C ALA A 97 2.69 -8.26 -4.99
N ALA A 98 2.53 -7.50 -3.90
CA ALA A 98 1.24 -7.29 -3.26
C ALA A 98 0.25 -6.59 -4.20
N THR A 99 0.69 -5.58 -4.95
CA THR A 99 -0.12 -4.89 -5.96
C THR A 99 -0.61 -5.87 -7.03
N ALA A 100 0.27 -6.73 -7.55
CA ALA A 100 -0.09 -7.74 -8.54
C ALA A 100 -1.12 -8.72 -7.97
N ALA A 101 -0.97 -9.18 -6.73
CA ALA A 101 -1.92 -10.06 -6.07
C ALA A 101 -3.29 -9.41 -5.93
N VAL A 102 -3.34 -8.14 -5.53
CA VAL A 102 -4.59 -7.37 -5.40
C VAL A 102 -5.27 -7.18 -6.77
N LEU A 103 -4.50 -6.86 -7.81
CA LEU A 103 -5.03 -6.71 -9.17
C LEU A 103 -5.58 -8.02 -9.72
N LEU A 104 -4.92 -9.16 -9.45
CA LEU A 104 -5.44 -10.48 -9.82
C LEU A 104 -6.75 -10.79 -9.10
N ALA A 105 -6.84 -10.46 -7.83
CA ALA A 105 -8.08 -10.61 -7.05
C ALA A 105 -9.21 -9.73 -7.62
N ALA A 106 -8.92 -8.48 -7.96
CA ALA A 106 -9.87 -7.57 -8.60
C ALA A 106 -10.36 -8.11 -9.95
N GLY A 107 -9.44 -8.62 -10.76
CA GLY A 107 -9.77 -9.25 -12.05
C GLY A 107 -10.69 -10.46 -11.89
N ARG A 108 -10.44 -11.29 -10.89
CA ARG A 108 -11.32 -12.45 -10.60
C ARG A 108 -12.72 -12.03 -10.15
N VAL A 109 -12.83 -10.99 -9.33
CA VAL A 109 -14.13 -10.46 -8.90
C VAL A 109 -14.89 -9.89 -10.08
N MET A 110 -14.24 -9.11 -10.94
CA MET A 110 -14.84 -8.57 -12.17
C MET A 110 -15.32 -9.69 -13.11
N SER A 111 -14.51 -10.72 -13.33
CA SER A 111 -14.85 -11.87 -14.17
C SER A 111 -16.09 -12.60 -13.64
N ARG A 112 -16.19 -12.81 -12.33
CA ARG A 112 -17.36 -13.43 -11.70
C ARG A 112 -18.61 -12.57 -11.89
N THR A 113 -18.49 -11.26 -11.76
CA THR A 113 -19.61 -10.32 -11.96
C THR A 113 -20.10 -10.35 -13.39
N GLU A 114 -19.20 -10.38 -14.39
CA GLU A 114 -19.55 -10.50 -15.80
C GLU A 114 -20.30 -11.80 -16.10
N ILE A 115 -19.81 -12.93 -15.57
CA ILE A 115 -20.46 -14.23 -15.73
C ILE A 115 -21.86 -14.22 -15.10
N ALA A 116 -22.03 -13.62 -13.93
CA ALA A 116 -23.32 -13.51 -13.27
C ALA A 116 -24.30 -12.58 -14.00
N ALA A 117 -23.78 -11.57 -14.71
CA ALA A 117 -24.59 -10.63 -15.49
C ALA A 117 -24.98 -11.19 -16.88
N ALA A 118 -24.23 -12.15 -17.37
CA ALA A 118 -24.50 -12.82 -18.66
C ALA A 118 -25.50 -13.95 -18.50
#